data_6bd3bd3092ed75c6665c1bf71ec717d3
#
_entry.id   6bd3bd3092ed75c6665c1bf71ec717d3
#
_cell.length_a   1.000
_cell.length_b   1.000
_cell.length_c   1.000
_cell.angle_alpha   90.00
_cell.angle_beta   90.00
_cell.angle_gamma   90.00
#
_symmetry.space_group_name_H-M   'P 1'
#
loop_
_entity.id
_entity.type
_entity.pdbx_description
1 polymer ?
#
loop_
_entity_poly.entity_id
_entity_poly.type
_entity_poly.pdbx_seq_one_letter_code
_entity_poly.pdbx_strand_id
1 'polypeptide(L)'
;MRKIFLTALFLIVFIFIPFPTYAKDYSIESVNFEVNINKDGSANIIETRKYNFSGDFTWADEWIPLKGYNITDIEIFDDNLIPLQFEKSLTSDKLYLKWYYKASDEIKTFILKYKIDNAITVHSDISEFYWQLIGDEWTKGTGSVTAKVILPYEANDNNIWAFGHGPLNGKIYIKSTKEVDFSVNNLPAKKFFEVRVLFPRTDFIDAKIGSSNLKLILKEEKAFANKTRNQSLLIFGILFIFSTFMFYRIIVWSIRWYKIGKDEKLPQVNLAGTLHEPPTDLAPIYVETLLKGSPTGKSIVSTILELVRRKVLRIEFIKNGKKTFLSTKDQYLLVFNKEDNKLSEIEKDLIDFLFVSRSKKLDFDEIKLLNKSHPTKTSIFWSKWQKNAKDGLNDLGFYEDESLKFQAKAVVETVLVGIATFISIYLASVILILPILLIYLFFMILISIYMPKKSAWGGTEMAGWIAFRKWLKDYSVTKNYPIDSVILWEKYLVYGTVLGISVKALSQLPIKFSKSFEGSGMYFVGNTGNGDFTTSFAGLSNGFNSLSGSFSGFGAQGAGSSGGFSGGGGGGGGGGGGGAG
;
A
#
# COMPACT_ATOMS: atom_id res chain seq x y z
N MET A 1 2.49 4.01 -19.10
CA MET A 1 2.45 2.90 -18.12
C MET A 1 3.58 2.97 -17.08
N ARG A 2 4.86 3.05 -17.46
CA ARG A 2 5.99 3.05 -16.50
C ARG A 2 5.93 4.20 -15.45
N LYS A 3 5.49 5.39 -15.84
CA LYS A 3 5.32 6.54 -14.92
C LYS A 3 4.11 6.39 -14.00
N ILE A 4 2.99 5.85 -14.49
CA ILE A 4 1.77 5.61 -13.71
C ILE A 4 2.00 4.48 -12.69
N PHE A 5 2.75 3.46 -13.08
CA PHE A 5 3.12 2.35 -12.19
C PHE A 5 4.08 2.82 -11.08
N LEU A 6 5.09 3.64 -11.42
CA LEU A 6 5.98 4.25 -10.43
C LEU A 6 5.21 5.20 -9.49
N THR A 7 4.24 5.94 -10.00
CA THR A 7 3.40 6.83 -9.17
C THR A 7 2.46 6.01 -8.27
N ALA A 8 1.88 4.93 -8.77
CA ALA A 8 1.05 4.03 -7.96
C ALA A 8 1.88 3.27 -6.90
N LEU A 9 3.08 2.81 -7.26
CA LEU A 9 4.01 2.18 -6.32
C LEU A 9 4.48 3.20 -5.27
N PHE A 10 4.77 4.44 -5.67
CA PHE A 10 5.15 5.53 -4.77
C PHE A 10 3.99 5.92 -3.84
N LEU A 11 2.74 5.95 -4.33
CA LEU A 11 1.53 6.17 -3.53
C LEU A 11 1.27 5.02 -2.54
N ILE A 12 1.48 3.77 -2.94
CA ILE A 12 1.35 2.60 -2.04
C ILE A 12 2.42 2.68 -0.94
N VAL A 13 3.64 3.04 -1.26
CA VAL A 13 4.72 3.22 -0.27
C VAL A 13 4.40 4.41 0.67
N PHE A 14 3.80 5.50 0.17
CA PHE A 14 3.44 6.66 0.99
C PHE A 14 2.27 6.40 1.95
N ILE A 15 1.35 5.48 1.64
CA ILE A 15 0.24 5.07 2.52
C ILE A 15 0.75 4.30 3.75
N PHE A 16 1.93 3.69 3.66
CA PHE A 16 2.56 2.94 4.76
C PHE A 16 3.58 3.74 5.57
N ILE A 17 3.77 5.03 5.30
CA ILE A 17 4.59 5.88 6.17
C ILE A 17 3.68 6.36 7.31
N PRO A 18 3.83 5.84 8.55
CA PRO A 18 3.09 6.37 9.68
C PRO A 18 3.57 7.81 9.91
N PHE A 19 2.63 8.75 9.83
CA PHE A 19 2.91 10.10 10.34
C PHE A 19 3.14 9.99 11.84
N PRO A 20 4.23 10.52 12.39
CA PRO A 20 4.44 10.53 13.83
C PRO A 20 3.33 11.41 14.44
N THR A 21 2.39 10.78 15.11
CA THR A 21 1.51 11.46 16.04
C THR A 21 2.31 11.68 17.33
N TYR A 22 2.41 12.90 17.80
CA TYR A 22 2.99 13.25 19.10
C TYR A 22 2.05 12.83 20.24
N ALA A 23 1.73 11.54 20.32
CA ALA A 23 1.05 10.96 21.47
C ALA A 23 2.13 10.53 22.48
N LYS A 24 1.93 10.79 23.78
CA LYS A 24 2.85 10.28 24.80
C LYS A 24 2.96 8.75 24.67
N ASP A 25 4.18 8.26 24.74
CA ASP A 25 4.48 6.82 24.63
C ASP A 25 5.62 6.43 25.56
N TYR A 26 5.73 5.14 25.88
CA TYR A 26 6.84 4.62 26.65
C TYR A 26 7.31 3.26 26.13
N SER A 27 8.56 2.94 26.41
CA SER A 27 9.12 1.61 26.21
C SER A 27 9.74 1.10 27.51
N ILE A 28 9.83 -0.23 27.65
CA ILE A 28 10.51 -0.88 28.76
C ILE A 28 11.85 -1.38 28.23
N GLU A 29 12.93 -0.73 28.64
CA GLU A 29 14.28 -1.06 28.17
C GLU A 29 14.76 -2.38 28.78
N SER A 30 14.59 -2.53 30.08
CA SER A 30 15.01 -3.75 30.78
C SER A 30 14.18 -4.02 32.03
N VAL A 31 14.08 -5.29 32.39
CA VAL A 31 13.59 -5.75 33.69
C VAL A 31 14.55 -6.77 34.24
N ASN A 32 15.01 -6.53 35.48
CA ASN A 32 15.94 -7.43 36.18
C ASN A 32 15.26 -7.94 37.45
N PHE A 33 15.22 -9.23 37.62
CA PHE A 33 14.70 -9.91 38.80
C PHE A 33 15.83 -10.51 39.62
N GLU A 34 15.84 -10.26 40.93
CA GLU A 34 16.60 -11.02 41.88
C GLU A 34 15.65 -11.75 42.82
N VAL A 35 15.69 -13.07 42.79
CA VAL A 35 14.86 -13.96 43.57
C VAL A 35 15.72 -14.65 44.63
N ASN A 36 15.52 -14.28 45.88
CA ASN A 36 16.24 -14.87 47.00
C ASN A 36 15.28 -15.84 47.75
N ILE A 37 15.49 -17.12 47.60
CA ILE A 37 14.71 -18.17 48.32
C ILE A 37 15.21 -18.23 49.76
N ASN A 38 14.30 -18.06 50.69
CA ASN A 38 14.60 -18.05 52.13
C ASN A 38 14.58 -19.46 52.71
N LYS A 39 15.21 -19.65 53.87
CA LYS A 39 15.25 -20.94 54.60
C LYS A 39 13.91 -21.38 55.13
N ASP A 40 12.94 -20.50 55.23
CA ASP A 40 11.56 -20.83 55.61
C ASP A 40 10.70 -21.34 54.43
N GLY A 41 11.13 -21.17 53.18
CA GLY A 41 10.38 -21.54 51.96
C GLY A 41 9.65 -20.35 51.32
N SER A 42 9.79 -19.17 51.88
CA SER A 42 9.37 -17.92 51.22
C SER A 42 10.42 -17.47 50.19
N ALA A 43 10.06 -16.53 49.32
CA ALA A 43 11.00 -15.90 48.39
C ALA A 43 10.89 -14.40 48.43
N ASN A 44 12.01 -13.69 48.57
CA ASN A 44 12.12 -12.27 48.41
C ASN A 44 12.43 -11.96 46.95
N ILE A 45 11.62 -11.13 46.32
CA ILE A 45 11.79 -10.70 44.94
C ILE A 45 12.14 -9.22 44.92
N ILE A 46 13.19 -8.91 44.17
CA ILE A 46 13.55 -7.53 43.83
C ILE A 46 13.42 -7.43 42.31
N GLU A 47 12.48 -6.65 41.86
CA GLU A 47 12.26 -6.34 40.46
C GLU A 47 12.75 -4.93 40.18
N THR A 48 13.70 -4.77 39.25
CA THR A 48 14.20 -3.49 38.78
C THR A 48 13.76 -3.30 37.33
N ARG A 49 12.87 -2.34 37.09
CA ARG A 49 12.26 -2.09 35.79
C ARG A 49 12.65 -0.70 35.29
N LYS A 50 13.24 -0.65 34.09
CA LYS A 50 13.73 0.57 33.45
C LYS A 50 12.81 0.97 32.30
N TYR A 51 12.17 2.14 32.46
CA TYR A 51 11.31 2.75 31.46
C TYR A 51 12.04 3.86 30.72
N ASN A 52 11.70 4.05 29.45
CA ASN A 52 12.05 5.21 28.65
C ASN A 52 10.75 5.89 28.22
N PHE A 53 10.49 7.08 28.79
CA PHE A 53 9.29 7.85 28.57
C PHE A 53 9.48 8.90 27.49
N SER A 54 8.45 9.07 26.63
CA SER A 54 8.32 10.17 25.68
C SER A 54 7.00 10.89 25.96
N GLY A 55 7.10 12.12 26.42
CA GLY A 55 5.99 12.91 26.97
C GLY A 55 5.87 12.81 28.49
N ASP A 56 4.81 13.40 29.06
CA ASP A 56 4.60 13.54 30.51
C ASP A 56 3.87 12.34 31.10
N PHE A 57 4.46 11.72 32.13
CA PHE A 57 3.90 10.58 32.85
C PHE A 57 3.92 10.84 34.35
N THR A 58 2.87 10.37 35.06
CA THR A 58 2.68 10.65 36.48
C THR A 58 2.44 9.42 37.34
N TRP A 59 2.21 8.26 36.70
CA TRP A 59 1.97 7.00 37.41
C TRP A 59 2.38 5.80 36.52
N ALA A 60 2.68 4.70 37.20
CA ALA A 60 2.74 3.38 36.56
C ALA A 60 2.05 2.36 37.45
N ASP A 61 1.66 1.25 36.84
CA ASP A 61 0.95 0.17 37.53
C ASP A 61 1.44 -1.20 37.12
N GLU A 62 1.21 -2.15 38.01
CA GLU A 62 1.45 -3.57 37.79
C GLU A 62 0.48 -4.41 38.60
N TRP A 63 0.04 -5.52 38.05
CA TRP A 63 -0.68 -6.53 38.83
C TRP A 63 0.02 -7.88 38.74
N ILE A 64 0.06 -8.55 39.87
CA ILE A 64 0.70 -9.85 40.06
C ILE A 64 -0.40 -10.89 40.34
N PRO A 65 -0.55 -11.94 39.53
CA PRO A 65 -1.52 -13.01 39.80
C PRO A 65 -1.11 -13.81 41.03
N LEU A 66 -2.01 -13.96 41.97
CA LEU A 66 -1.72 -14.65 43.24
C LEU A 66 -1.70 -16.17 43.10
N LYS A 67 -2.60 -16.77 42.31
CA LYS A 67 -2.69 -18.23 42.09
C LYS A 67 -2.60 -19.04 43.40
N GLY A 68 -3.18 -18.51 44.48
CA GLY A 68 -3.15 -19.13 45.81
C GLY A 68 -1.85 -18.89 46.62
N TYR A 69 -1.01 -17.93 46.19
CA TYR A 69 0.13 -17.40 46.96
C TYR A 69 -0.27 -16.15 47.71
N ASN A 70 0.43 -15.86 48.80
CA ASN A 70 0.30 -14.62 49.52
C ASN A 70 1.55 -13.75 49.26
N ILE A 71 1.33 -12.45 49.01
CA ILE A 71 2.43 -11.50 48.73
C ILE A 71 2.38 -10.42 49.85
N THR A 72 3.51 -10.28 50.52
CA THR A 72 3.70 -9.37 51.68
C THR A 72 4.91 -8.48 51.46
N ASP A 73 5.20 -7.61 52.41
CA ASP A 73 6.40 -6.76 52.49
C ASP A 73 6.67 -5.96 51.20
N ILE A 74 5.61 -5.31 50.68
CA ILE A 74 5.66 -4.60 49.42
C ILE A 74 6.26 -3.21 49.65
N GLU A 75 7.32 -2.92 48.88
CA GLU A 75 7.98 -1.61 48.86
C GLU A 75 8.29 -1.20 47.42
N ILE A 76 8.14 0.09 47.10
CA ILE A 76 8.42 0.63 45.76
C ILE A 76 9.34 1.83 45.89
N PHE A 77 10.44 1.83 45.15
CA PHE A 77 11.46 2.88 45.19
C PHE A 77 11.73 3.41 43.78
N ASP A 78 12.28 4.60 43.70
CA ASP A 78 12.93 5.14 42.51
C ASP A 78 14.38 4.64 42.38
N ASP A 79 15.10 5.13 41.38
CA ASP A 79 16.50 4.81 41.10
C ASP A 79 17.48 5.27 42.19
N ASN A 80 17.10 6.23 43.02
CA ASN A 80 17.88 6.74 44.18
C ASN A 80 17.52 6.04 45.49
N LEU A 81 16.71 4.96 45.42
CA LEU A 81 16.17 4.24 46.59
C LEU A 81 15.29 5.10 47.47
N ILE A 82 14.66 6.12 46.91
CA ILE A 82 13.67 6.95 47.62
C ILE A 82 12.30 6.24 47.54
N PRO A 83 11.65 5.97 48.67
CA PRO A 83 10.34 5.33 48.67
C PRO A 83 9.29 6.16 47.91
N LEU A 84 8.56 5.50 47.02
CA LEU A 84 7.47 6.12 46.27
C LEU A 84 6.12 5.88 46.95
N GLN A 85 5.23 6.83 46.81
CA GLN A 85 3.84 6.63 47.21
C GLN A 85 3.15 5.67 46.24
N PHE A 86 2.44 4.69 46.79
CA PHE A 86 1.71 3.73 45.98
C PHE A 86 0.40 3.33 46.62
N GLU A 87 -0.55 2.93 45.79
CA GLU A 87 -1.81 2.30 46.13
C GLU A 87 -1.73 0.81 45.90
N LYS A 88 -2.31 0.00 46.79
CA LYS A 88 -2.46 -1.43 46.59
C LYS A 88 -3.91 -1.85 46.71
N SER A 89 -4.33 -2.74 45.82
CA SER A 89 -5.63 -3.41 45.87
C SER A 89 -5.42 -4.91 45.76
N LEU A 90 -5.99 -5.62 46.72
CA LEU A 90 -5.86 -7.09 46.80
C LEU A 90 -7.22 -7.72 46.52
N THR A 91 -7.29 -8.57 45.55
CA THR A 91 -8.45 -9.45 45.28
C THR A 91 -8.07 -10.89 45.58
N SER A 92 -9.01 -11.84 45.45
CA SER A 92 -8.74 -13.28 45.69
C SER A 92 -7.71 -13.87 44.69
N ASP A 93 -7.53 -13.27 43.53
CA ASP A 93 -6.75 -13.81 42.41
C ASP A 93 -5.57 -12.95 41.99
N LYS A 94 -5.52 -11.64 42.40
CA LYS A 94 -4.43 -10.74 42.02
C LYS A 94 -4.17 -9.62 43.01
N LEU A 95 -2.91 -9.22 43.08
CA LEU A 95 -2.42 -8.00 43.72
C LEU A 95 -2.25 -6.95 42.63
N TYR A 96 -2.88 -5.78 42.79
CA TYR A 96 -2.71 -4.59 41.97
C TYR A 96 -1.90 -3.55 42.72
N LEU A 97 -0.89 -2.98 42.08
CA LEU A 97 -0.02 -1.93 42.59
C LEU A 97 -0.03 -0.76 41.60
N LYS A 98 -0.17 0.46 42.14
CA LYS A 98 -0.05 1.68 41.34
C LYS A 98 0.79 2.70 42.12
N TRP A 99 1.87 3.15 41.50
CA TRP A 99 2.77 4.12 42.15
C TRP A 99 2.85 5.43 41.37
N TYR A 100 3.20 6.50 42.08
CA TYR A 100 3.16 7.85 41.57
C TYR A 100 4.57 8.45 41.49
N TYR A 101 4.84 9.14 40.37
CA TYR A 101 6.09 9.83 40.10
C TYR A 101 5.87 10.97 39.12
N LYS A 102 6.91 11.66 38.71
CA LYS A 102 6.91 12.59 37.57
C LYS A 102 8.02 12.22 36.61
N ALA A 103 7.71 12.13 35.33
CA ALA A 103 8.67 11.92 34.26
C ALA A 103 8.26 12.73 33.04
N SER A 104 9.21 13.33 32.34
CA SER A 104 9.02 14.09 31.11
C SER A 104 10.20 13.85 30.19
N ASP A 105 9.99 13.12 29.08
CA ASP A 105 11.01 12.78 28.08
C ASP A 105 12.33 12.26 28.70
N GLU A 106 12.22 11.33 29.64
CA GLU A 106 13.36 10.82 30.41
C GLU A 106 13.30 9.32 30.67
N ILE A 107 14.44 8.76 31.07
CA ILE A 107 14.56 7.38 31.53
C ILE A 107 14.38 7.35 33.05
N LYS A 108 13.48 6.47 33.53
CA LYS A 108 13.32 6.20 34.96
C LYS A 108 13.40 4.73 35.29
N THR A 109 13.94 4.44 36.46
CA THR A 109 14.03 3.08 36.99
C THR A 109 13.17 3.00 38.25
N PHE A 110 12.37 1.95 38.34
CA PHE A 110 11.58 1.64 39.53
C PHE A 110 12.05 0.29 40.10
N ILE A 111 12.11 0.21 41.43
CA ILE A 111 12.52 -1.00 42.14
C ILE A 111 11.34 -1.42 43.00
N LEU A 112 10.74 -2.56 42.68
CA LEU A 112 9.67 -3.19 43.43
C LEU A 112 10.29 -4.32 44.26
N LYS A 113 10.01 -4.30 45.57
CA LYS A 113 10.41 -5.38 46.47
C LYS A 113 9.15 -6.00 47.07
N TYR A 114 9.11 -7.31 47.10
CA TYR A 114 8.00 -8.02 47.74
C TYR A 114 8.42 -9.43 48.16
N LYS A 115 7.70 -9.98 49.13
CA LYS A 115 7.92 -11.34 49.62
C LYS A 115 6.75 -12.22 49.20
N ILE A 116 7.04 -13.41 48.70
CA ILE A 116 6.07 -14.45 48.39
C ILE A 116 6.14 -15.49 49.51
N ASP A 117 5.04 -15.64 50.25
CA ASP A 117 4.92 -16.71 51.24
C ASP A 117 4.63 -18.04 50.53
N ASN A 118 5.10 -19.15 51.06
CA ASN A 118 4.95 -20.48 50.47
C ASN A 118 5.40 -20.55 49.00
N ALA A 119 6.51 -19.87 48.67
CA ALA A 119 7.02 -19.81 47.30
C ALA A 119 7.53 -21.15 46.76
N ILE A 120 7.89 -22.07 47.67
CA ILE A 120 8.43 -23.39 47.35
C ILE A 120 7.35 -24.45 47.42
N THR A 121 7.35 -25.34 46.44
CA THR A 121 6.57 -26.59 46.48
C THR A 121 7.53 -27.76 46.77
N VAL A 122 7.31 -28.49 47.87
CA VAL A 122 8.09 -29.69 48.23
C VAL A 122 7.37 -30.92 47.73
N HIS A 123 7.99 -31.60 46.79
CA HIS A 123 7.51 -32.88 46.24
C HIS A 123 8.12 -34.08 46.96
N SER A 124 7.81 -35.28 46.50
CA SER A 124 8.27 -36.51 47.17
C SER A 124 9.79 -36.66 47.25
N ASP A 125 10.54 -36.17 46.24
CA ASP A 125 11.99 -36.33 46.09
C ASP A 125 12.73 -35.07 45.68
N ILE A 126 12.02 -33.94 45.42
CA ILE A 126 12.56 -32.68 44.91
C ILE A 126 11.82 -31.49 45.48
N SER A 127 12.50 -30.33 45.62
CA SER A 127 11.89 -29.02 45.89
C SER A 127 11.85 -28.20 44.64
N GLU A 128 10.81 -27.39 44.46
CA GLU A 128 10.52 -26.62 43.27
C GLU A 128 10.22 -25.17 43.60
N PHE A 129 10.90 -24.23 42.91
CA PHE A 129 10.49 -22.85 42.74
C PHE A 129 9.96 -22.69 41.34
N TYR A 130 8.68 -22.31 41.19
CA TYR A 130 8.04 -22.12 39.89
C TYR A 130 7.24 -20.82 39.89
N TRP A 131 7.73 -19.79 39.16
CA TRP A 131 7.13 -18.47 39.20
C TRP A 131 7.12 -17.78 37.84
N GLN A 132 5.98 -17.14 37.51
CA GLN A 132 5.86 -16.27 36.37
C GLN A 132 6.32 -14.87 36.75
N LEU A 133 7.48 -14.44 36.23
CA LEU A 133 8.08 -13.15 36.53
C LEU A 133 7.48 -12.02 35.70
N ILE A 134 7.11 -12.28 34.44
CA ILE A 134 6.40 -11.34 33.58
C ILE A 134 5.19 -12.06 32.98
N GLY A 135 4.01 -11.45 33.08
CA GLY A 135 2.78 -11.97 32.52
C GLY A 135 2.58 -11.64 31.04
N ASP A 136 1.59 -12.26 30.43
CA ASP A 136 1.25 -12.07 29.01
C ASP A 136 0.24 -10.95 28.74
N GLU A 137 -0.13 -10.18 29.76
CA GLU A 137 -1.00 -9.01 29.61
C GLU A 137 -0.24 -7.69 29.40
N TRP A 138 1.07 -7.67 29.51
CA TRP A 138 1.86 -6.49 29.21
C TRP A 138 1.69 -6.06 27.75
N THR A 139 1.15 -4.86 27.55
CA THR A 139 0.90 -4.30 26.21
C THR A 139 2.15 -3.80 25.51
N LYS A 140 3.23 -3.59 26.27
CA LYS A 140 4.54 -3.19 25.79
C LYS A 140 5.51 -4.36 25.89
N GLY A 141 6.35 -4.53 24.89
CA GLY A 141 7.46 -5.46 24.95
C GLY A 141 8.60 -4.93 25.82
N THR A 142 9.52 -5.81 26.22
CA THR A 142 10.70 -5.47 27.04
C THR A 142 11.97 -5.77 26.27
N GLY A 143 12.90 -4.80 26.20
CA GLY A 143 14.15 -4.93 25.46
C GLY A 143 15.04 -6.08 25.98
N SER A 144 15.20 -6.19 27.30
CA SER A 144 15.91 -7.32 27.93
C SER A 144 15.27 -7.68 29.27
N VAL A 145 15.23 -8.97 29.55
CA VAL A 145 14.81 -9.50 30.85
C VAL A 145 15.91 -10.41 31.38
N THR A 146 16.28 -10.20 32.63
CA THR A 146 17.16 -11.11 33.35
C THR A 146 16.51 -11.53 34.67
N ALA A 147 16.76 -12.74 35.08
CA ALA A 147 16.37 -13.22 36.40
C ALA A 147 17.49 -14.05 37.02
N LYS A 148 17.82 -13.74 38.25
CA LYS A 148 18.75 -14.49 39.06
C LYS A 148 17.95 -15.16 40.20
N VAL A 149 18.05 -16.48 40.30
CA VAL A 149 17.44 -17.25 41.39
C VAL A 149 18.54 -17.78 42.30
N ILE A 150 18.48 -17.38 43.57
CA ILE A 150 19.45 -17.75 44.60
C ILE A 150 18.76 -18.74 45.56
N LEU A 151 19.34 -19.95 45.65
CA LEU A 151 18.83 -21.01 46.53
C LEU A 151 19.23 -20.76 47.99
N PRO A 152 18.44 -21.23 48.96
CA PRO A 152 18.71 -21.04 50.39
C PRO A 152 19.92 -21.83 50.90
N TYR A 153 20.23 -22.93 50.22
CA TYR A 153 21.34 -23.83 50.51
C TYR A 153 22.09 -24.17 49.24
N GLU A 154 23.37 -24.55 49.38
CA GLU A 154 24.12 -25.12 48.27
C GLU A 154 23.56 -26.53 47.94
N ALA A 155 23.27 -26.77 46.68
CA ALA A 155 22.91 -28.08 46.19
C ALA A 155 24.17 -28.91 45.99
N ASN A 156 24.12 -30.23 46.21
CA ASN A 156 25.17 -31.12 45.78
C ASN A 156 25.32 -31.09 44.26
N ASP A 157 26.54 -31.30 43.76
CA ASP A 157 26.86 -31.23 42.33
C ASP A 157 25.85 -31.98 41.45
N ASN A 158 25.42 -31.34 40.38
CA ASN A 158 24.47 -31.86 39.36
C ASN A 158 23.03 -32.14 39.82
N ASN A 159 22.58 -31.62 40.94
CA ASN A 159 21.21 -31.83 41.45
C ASN A 159 20.34 -30.58 41.33
N ILE A 160 20.62 -29.70 40.33
CA ILE A 160 19.78 -28.56 39.98
C ILE A 160 19.31 -28.74 38.55
N TRP A 161 18.00 -28.57 38.33
CA TRP A 161 17.40 -28.49 37.01
C TRP A 161 16.70 -27.14 36.87
N ALA A 162 16.90 -26.48 35.74
CA ALA A 162 16.33 -25.17 35.49
C ALA A 162 15.61 -25.16 34.13
N PHE A 163 14.40 -24.63 34.10
CA PHE A 163 13.57 -24.49 32.91
C PHE A 163 13.03 -23.07 32.83
N GLY A 164 12.99 -22.54 31.64
CA GLY A 164 12.40 -21.23 31.34
C GLY A 164 11.30 -21.38 30.32
N HIS A 165 10.15 -20.75 30.56
CA HIS A 165 9.05 -20.76 29.62
C HIS A 165 8.78 -19.36 29.12
N GLY A 166 8.55 -19.22 27.80
CA GLY A 166 8.38 -17.94 27.12
C GLY A 166 8.95 -17.97 25.72
N PRO A 167 9.61 -16.88 25.26
CA PRO A 167 10.26 -16.84 23.95
C PRO A 167 11.41 -17.85 23.84
N LEU A 168 11.53 -18.48 22.67
CA LEU A 168 12.52 -19.55 22.43
C LEU A 168 13.97 -19.08 22.36
N ASN A 169 14.23 -17.79 22.36
CA ASN A 169 15.57 -17.18 22.43
C ASN A 169 16.08 -16.98 23.87
N GLY A 170 15.31 -17.44 24.88
CA GLY A 170 15.71 -17.44 26.27
C GLY A 170 16.96 -18.31 26.52
N LYS A 171 17.80 -17.89 27.46
CA LYS A 171 19.02 -18.61 27.89
C LYS A 171 18.96 -18.88 29.37
N ILE A 172 19.46 -20.03 29.76
CA ILE A 172 19.55 -20.48 31.15
C ILE A 172 21.01 -20.83 31.41
N TYR A 173 21.52 -20.36 32.53
CA TYR A 173 22.87 -20.66 32.97
C TYR A 173 22.87 -21.02 34.46
N ILE A 174 23.20 -22.25 34.80
CA ILE A 174 23.42 -22.70 36.18
C ILE A 174 24.84 -22.28 36.54
N LYS A 175 24.95 -21.16 37.27
CA LYS A 175 26.23 -20.52 37.55
C LYS A 175 27.03 -21.20 38.67
N SER A 176 26.30 -21.74 39.65
CA SER A 176 26.88 -22.45 40.79
C SER A 176 25.85 -23.41 41.37
N THR A 177 26.24 -24.14 42.39
CA THR A 177 25.35 -24.98 43.20
C THR A 177 24.25 -24.22 43.95
N LYS A 178 24.24 -22.87 43.83
CA LYS A 178 23.32 -22.02 44.56
C LYS A 178 22.65 -20.95 43.68
N GLU A 179 23.14 -20.71 42.48
CA GLU A 179 22.70 -19.59 41.64
C GLU A 179 22.35 -20.06 40.22
N VAL A 180 21.16 -19.66 39.75
CA VAL A 180 20.69 -19.91 38.38
C VAL A 180 20.29 -18.59 37.75
N ASP A 181 20.86 -18.29 36.58
CA ASP A 181 20.60 -17.10 35.80
C ASP A 181 19.71 -17.45 34.59
N PHE A 182 18.74 -16.59 34.32
CA PHE A 182 17.86 -16.65 33.16
C PHE A 182 17.95 -15.33 32.41
N SER A 183 17.85 -15.36 31.10
CA SER A 183 17.80 -14.14 30.30
C SER A 183 17.01 -14.32 29.01
N VAL A 184 16.36 -13.27 28.56
CA VAL A 184 15.75 -13.18 27.24
C VAL A 184 15.93 -11.76 26.70
N ASN A 185 16.27 -11.64 25.43
CA ASN A 185 16.33 -10.36 24.73
C ASN A 185 15.08 -10.20 23.85
N ASN A 186 14.56 -8.97 23.79
CA ASN A 186 13.37 -8.63 23.02
C ASN A 186 12.17 -9.50 23.36
N LEU A 187 11.74 -9.48 24.64
CA LEU A 187 10.48 -10.11 25.05
C LEU A 187 9.32 -9.34 24.38
N PRO A 188 8.57 -9.97 23.44
CA PRO A 188 7.49 -9.26 22.77
C PRO A 188 6.34 -8.92 23.72
N ALA A 189 5.55 -7.90 23.38
CA ALA A 189 4.29 -7.62 24.06
C ALA A 189 3.40 -8.89 24.07
N LYS A 190 2.63 -9.05 25.13
CA LYS A 190 1.72 -10.19 25.33
C LYS A 190 2.43 -11.56 25.30
N LYS A 191 3.66 -11.59 25.79
CA LYS A 191 4.42 -12.83 26.02
C LYS A 191 4.91 -12.86 27.45
N PHE A 192 4.70 -14.00 28.08
CA PHE A 192 5.13 -14.24 29.46
C PHE A 192 6.62 -14.66 29.53
N PHE A 193 7.19 -14.48 30.71
CA PHE A 193 8.49 -15.01 31.10
C PHE A 193 8.38 -15.68 32.45
N GLU A 194 8.66 -16.97 32.49
CA GLU A 194 8.43 -17.84 33.64
C GLU A 194 9.68 -18.68 33.90
N VAL A 195 10.01 -18.86 35.14
CA VAL A 195 11.19 -19.63 35.57
C VAL A 195 10.78 -20.78 36.48
N ARG A 196 11.41 -21.92 36.29
CA ARG A 196 11.22 -23.12 37.09
C ARG A 196 12.59 -23.65 37.49
N VAL A 197 12.86 -23.73 38.79
CA VAL A 197 14.10 -24.26 39.35
C VAL A 197 13.79 -25.41 40.29
N LEU A 198 14.37 -26.58 40.00
CA LEU A 198 14.28 -27.75 40.84
C LEU A 198 15.63 -27.96 41.55
N PHE A 199 15.59 -28.26 42.83
CA PHE A 199 16.76 -28.47 43.66
C PHE A 199 16.49 -29.56 44.68
N PRO A 200 17.52 -30.13 45.35
CA PRO A 200 17.33 -31.24 46.29
C PRO A 200 16.25 -30.94 47.31
N ARG A 201 15.47 -31.98 47.59
CA ARG A 201 14.36 -31.89 48.56
C ARG A 201 14.89 -31.35 49.88
N THR A 202 14.23 -30.30 50.35
CA THR A 202 14.47 -29.67 51.63
C THR A 202 13.10 -29.46 52.29
N ASP A 203 12.96 -29.82 53.55
CA ASP A 203 11.72 -29.60 54.30
C ASP A 203 11.72 -28.15 54.83
N PHE A 204 10.91 -27.32 54.20
CA PHE A 204 10.70 -25.91 54.57
C PHE A 204 9.51 -25.79 55.50
N ILE A 205 9.56 -24.86 56.45
CA ILE A 205 8.46 -24.60 57.40
C ILE A 205 7.22 -24.08 56.67
N ASP A 206 7.42 -23.15 55.73
CA ASP A 206 6.36 -22.51 54.98
C ASP A 206 6.45 -22.91 53.49
N ALA A 207 6.17 -24.18 53.19
CA ALA A 207 6.17 -24.67 51.82
C ALA A 207 4.84 -25.34 51.45
N LYS A 208 4.47 -25.29 50.19
CA LYS A 208 3.39 -26.11 49.66
C LYS A 208 3.83 -27.57 49.53
N ILE A 209 2.94 -28.50 49.83
CA ILE A 209 3.19 -29.92 49.59
C ILE A 209 2.68 -30.29 48.21
N GLY A 210 3.58 -30.72 47.32
CA GLY A 210 3.25 -31.18 45.98
C GLY A 210 3.09 -32.71 45.92
N SER A 211 2.29 -33.16 44.97
CA SER A 211 2.04 -34.59 44.73
C SER A 211 2.92 -35.22 43.63
N SER A 212 3.87 -34.46 43.06
CA SER A 212 4.73 -34.88 41.96
C SER A 212 6.07 -35.47 42.44
N ASN A 213 6.94 -35.77 41.51
CA ASN A 213 8.33 -36.15 41.73
C ASN A 213 9.20 -35.68 40.56
N LEU A 214 10.52 -35.71 40.74
CA LEU A 214 11.48 -35.27 39.72
C LEU A 214 11.23 -35.92 38.35
N LYS A 215 11.01 -37.23 38.31
CA LYS A 215 10.80 -37.98 37.05
C LYS A 215 9.57 -37.50 36.31
N LEU A 216 8.48 -37.22 37.01
CA LEU A 216 7.22 -36.74 36.42
C LEU A 216 7.41 -35.30 35.90
N ILE A 217 8.06 -34.41 36.65
CA ILE A 217 8.34 -33.05 36.25
C ILE A 217 9.23 -33.02 34.99
N LEU A 218 10.31 -33.83 34.97
CA LEU A 218 11.19 -33.90 33.78
C LEU A 218 10.43 -34.45 32.56
N LYS A 219 9.47 -35.38 32.75
CA LYS A 219 8.62 -35.86 31.65
C LYS A 219 7.69 -34.77 31.14
N GLU A 220 7.12 -33.98 32.04
CA GLU A 220 6.27 -32.83 31.71
C GLU A 220 7.05 -31.80 30.88
N GLU A 221 8.25 -31.39 31.34
CA GLU A 221 9.12 -30.45 30.64
C GLU A 221 9.51 -30.95 29.25
N LYS A 222 9.85 -32.24 29.13
CA LYS A 222 10.16 -32.84 27.83
C LYS A 222 8.93 -32.87 26.91
N ALA A 223 7.74 -33.11 27.44
CA ALA A 223 6.50 -33.06 26.65
C ALA A 223 6.22 -31.61 26.17
N PHE A 224 6.43 -30.62 27.03
CA PHE A 224 6.28 -29.20 26.70
C PHE A 224 7.25 -28.76 25.58
N ALA A 225 8.52 -29.11 25.74
CA ALA A 225 9.54 -28.82 24.71
C ALA A 225 9.23 -29.52 23.37
N ASN A 226 8.78 -30.79 23.40
CA ASN A 226 8.39 -31.51 22.19
C ASN A 226 7.16 -30.89 21.52
N LYS A 227 6.15 -30.49 22.29
CA LYS A 227 4.96 -29.81 21.76
C LYS A 227 5.35 -28.51 21.04
N THR A 228 6.16 -27.69 21.68
CA THR A 228 6.65 -26.41 21.09
C THR A 228 7.45 -26.65 19.82
N ARG A 229 8.37 -27.62 19.82
CA ARG A 229 9.15 -28.02 18.65
C ARG A 229 8.26 -28.49 17.50
N ASN A 230 7.30 -29.35 17.80
CA ASN A 230 6.39 -29.88 16.78
C ASN A 230 5.48 -28.82 16.20
N GLN A 231 5.00 -27.87 17.00
CA GLN A 231 4.24 -26.71 16.53
C GLN A 231 5.09 -25.84 15.60
N SER A 232 6.34 -25.55 15.96
CA SER A 232 7.26 -24.79 15.11
C SER A 232 7.54 -25.50 13.78
N LEU A 233 7.82 -26.82 13.81
CA LEU A 233 8.04 -27.63 12.62
C LEU A 233 6.81 -27.64 11.70
N LEU A 234 5.60 -27.72 12.27
CA LEU A 234 4.35 -27.67 11.52
C LEU A 234 4.19 -26.31 10.82
N ILE A 235 4.41 -25.21 11.53
CA ILE A 235 4.35 -23.86 10.95
C ILE A 235 5.35 -23.71 9.81
N PHE A 236 6.62 -24.09 10.02
CA PHE A 236 7.64 -24.06 8.98
C PHE A 236 7.29 -24.96 7.80
N GLY A 237 6.73 -26.15 8.04
CA GLY A 237 6.25 -27.07 7.00
C GLY A 237 5.16 -26.43 6.14
N ILE A 238 4.17 -25.81 6.75
CA ILE A 238 3.09 -25.09 6.05
C ILE A 238 3.67 -23.93 5.22
N LEU A 239 4.54 -23.11 5.82
CA LEU A 239 5.17 -22.00 5.11
C LEU A 239 6.01 -22.47 3.93
N PHE A 240 6.74 -23.57 4.08
CA PHE A 240 7.54 -24.16 3.00
C PHE A 240 6.66 -24.66 1.85
N ILE A 241 5.60 -25.42 2.15
CA ILE A 241 4.66 -25.91 1.13
C ILE A 241 4.00 -24.75 0.42
N PHE A 242 3.53 -23.74 1.17
CA PHE A 242 2.90 -22.56 0.60
C PHE A 242 3.87 -21.76 -0.31
N SER A 243 5.10 -21.55 0.15
CA SER A 243 6.14 -20.85 -0.64
C SER A 243 6.46 -21.61 -1.92
N THR A 244 6.61 -22.94 -1.84
CA THR A 244 6.87 -23.82 -3.00
C THR A 244 5.70 -23.75 -3.99
N PHE A 245 4.47 -23.77 -3.51
CA PHE A 245 3.28 -23.61 -4.35
C PHE A 245 3.25 -22.25 -5.05
N MET A 246 3.52 -21.15 -4.35
CA MET A 246 3.57 -19.82 -4.96
C MET A 246 4.70 -19.71 -5.98
N PHE A 247 5.87 -20.26 -5.69
CA PHE A 247 6.99 -20.30 -6.63
C PHE A 247 6.65 -21.11 -7.90
N TYR A 248 6.02 -22.27 -7.74
CA TYR A 248 5.50 -23.04 -8.88
C TYR A 248 4.52 -22.20 -9.72
N ARG A 249 3.61 -21.47 -9.10
CA ARG A 249 2.67 -20.59 -9.83
C ARG A 249 3.40 -19.47 -10.60
N ILE A 250 4.45 -18.89 -10.03
CA ILE A 250 5.31 -17.91 -10.72
C ILE A 250 5.92 -18.53 -12.00
N ILE A 251 6.47 -19.74 -11.90
CA ILE A 251 7.05 -20.44 -13.05
C ILE A 251 5.98 -20.69 -14.12
N VAL A 252 4.83 -21.21 -13.74
CA VAL A 252 3.73 -21.49 -14.68
C VAL A 252 3.27 -20.23 -15.42
N TRP A 253 3.08 -19.12 -14.70
CA TRP A 253 2.69 -17.86 -15.32
C TRP A 253 3.81 -17.24 -16.17
N SER A 254 5.07 -17.38 -15.77
CA SER A 254 6.22 -16.94 -16.58
C SER A 254 6.31 -17.71 -17.90
N ILE A 255 6.12 -19.02 -17.86
CA ILE A 255 6.10 -19.85 -19.09
C ILE A 255 4.91 -19.47 -19.98
N ARG A 256 3.72 -19.26 -19.41
CA ARG A 256 2.54 -18.80 -20.15
C ARG A 256 2.78 -17.45 -20.81
N TRP A 257 3.30 -16.49 -20.05
CA TRP A 257 3.66 -15.20 -20.60
C TRP A 257 4.69 -15.32 -21.74
N TYR A 258 5.72 -16.10 -21.55
CA TYR A 258 6.75 -16.31 -22.60
C TYR A 258 6.19 -16.89 -23.89
N LYS A 259 5.25 -17.85 -23.78
CA LYS A 259 4.65 -18.54 -24.95
C LYS A 259 3.54 -17.72 -25.61
N ILE A 260 2.71 -17.03 -24.82
CA ILE A 260 1.45 -16.45 -25.28
C ILE A 260 1.45 -14.92 -25.17
N GLY A 261 2.08 -14.34 -24.12
CA GLY A 261 2.02 -12.91 -23.85
C GLY A 261 3.21 -12.10 -24.34
N LYS A 262 4.29 -12.75 -24.79
CA LYS A 262 5.49 -12.04 -25.24
C LYS A 262 5.30 -11.46 -26.63
N ASP A 263 5.37 -10.13 -26.73
CA ASP A 263 5.34 -9.43 -28.02
C ASP A 263 6.50 -9.84 -28.93
N GLU A 264 6.21 -9.92 -30.22
CA GLU A 264 7.22 -10.03 -31.26
C GLU A 264 7.88 -8.67 -31.54
N LYS A 265 9.03 -8.69 -32.20
CA LYS A 265 9.66 -7.45 -32.64
C LYS A 265 8.76 -6.78 -33.67
N LEU A 266 8.58 -5.46 -33.54
CA LEU A 266 7.79 -4.71 -34.51
C LEU A 266 8.40 -4.84 -35.90
N PRO A 267 7.57 -5.03 -36.94
CA PRO A 267 8.05 -5.14 -38.33
C PRO A 267 8.67 -3.82 -38.79
N GLN A 268 9.63 -3.90 -39.69
CA GLN A 268 10.21 -2.72 -40.33
C GLN A 268 9.22 -2.19 -41.36
N VAL A 269 8.86 -0.89 -41.25
CA VAL A 269 7.86 -0.27 -42.14
C VAL A 269 8.45 0.02 -43.54
N ASN A 270 9.67 0.57 -43.56
CA ASN A 270 10.45 0.82 -44.77
C ASN A 270 11.92 1.06 -44.39
N LEU A 271 12.81 1.24 -45.39
CA LEU A 271 14.24 1.48 -45.14
C LEU A 271 14.53 2.75 -44.33
N ALA A 272 13.71 3.80 -44.50
CA ALA A 272 13.87 5.07 -43.79
C ALA A 272 13.30 5.00 -42.34
N GLY A 273 12.45 4.03 -42.04
CA GLY A 273 11.79 3.89 -40.75
C GLY A 273 10.82 5.03 -40.41
N THR A 274 10.29 5.70 -41.47
CA THR A 274 9.35 6.84 -41.34
C THR A 274 8.24 6.75 -42.38
N LEU A 275 7.05 7.27 -42.06
CA LEU A 275 5.92 7.41 -42.97
C LEU A 275 5.49 8.87 -43.03
N HIS A 276 5.17 9.38 -44.23
CA HIS A 276 4.73 10.75 -44.44
C HIS A 276 3.21 10.91 -44.26
N GLU A 277 2.48 9.80 -44.32
CA GLU A 277 1.03 9.77 -44.16
C GLU A 277 0.62 8.84 -43.02
N PRO A 278 -0.54 9.05 -42.40
CA PRO A 278 -1.12 8.08 -41.46
C PRO A 278 -1.19 6.68 -42.12
N PRO A 279 -0.77 5.62 -41.43
CA PRO A 279 -0.79 4.27 -41.99
C PRO A 279 -2.20 3.78 -42.33
N THR A 280 -3.19 4.22 -41.54
CA THR A 280 -4.63 3.91 -41.70
C THR A 280 -5.48 5.08 -41.23
N ASP A 281 -6.78 5.05 -41.52
CA ASP A 281 -7.76 6.01 -41.01
C ASP A 281 -8.35 5.56 -39.65
N LEU A 282 -7.52 4.97 -38.78
CA LEU A 282 -7.91 4.54 -37.46
C LEU A 282 -8.32 5.73 -36.58
N ALA A 283 -9.43 5.60 -35.84
CA ALA A 283 -9.88 6.69 -34.98
C ALA A 283 -8.80 7.17 -33.97
N PRO A 284 -8.67 8.47 -33.75
CA PRO A 284 -7.59 9.03 -32.91
C PRO A 284 -7.48 8.42 -31.50
N ILE A 285 -8.62 8.07 -30.90
CA ILE A 285 -8.66 7.40 -29.60
C ILE A 285 -7.94 6.05 -29.63
N TYR A 286 -8.11 5.27 -30.69
CA TYR A 286 -7.45 3.97 -30.85
C TYR A 286 -5.96 4.14 -31.08
N VAL A 287 -5.54 5.13 -31.86
CA VAL A 287 -4.13 5.46 -32.09
C VAL A 287 -3.43 5.80 -30.77
N GLU A 288 -4.05 6.64 -29.94
CA GLU A 288 -3.47 6.97 -28.63
C GLU A 288 -3.41 5.75 -27.72
N THR A 289 -4.48 4.97 -27.67
CA THR A 289 -4.57 3.78 -26.81
C THR A 289 -3.58 2.71 -27.23
N LEU A 290 -3.40 2.49 -28.54
CA LEU A 290 -2.41 1.56 -29.09
C LEU A 290 -0.98 1.94 -28.66
N LEU A 291 -0.63 3.23 -28.76
CA LEU A 291 0.74 3.69 -28.50
C LEU A 291 1.04 3.90 -27.00
N LYS A 292 0.03 4.24 -26.19
CA LYS A 292 0.21 4.58 -24.78
C LYS A 292 -0.44 3.60 -23.80
N GLY A 293 -1.26 2.68 -24.29
CA GLY A 293 -2.01 1.70 -23.50
C GLY A 293 -3.29 2.23 -22.87
N SER A 294 -3.56 3.53 -22.96
CA SER A 294 -4.79 4.17 -22.50
C SER A 294 -4.98 5.54 -23.15
N PRO A 295 -6.23 5.98 -23.40
CA PRO A 295 -6.51 7.31 -23.92
C PRO A 295 -6.23 8.37 -22.83
N THR A 296 -5.91 9.59 -23.26
CA THR A 296 -5.79 10.77 -22.42
C THR A 296 -6.76 11.87 -22.91
N GLY A 297 -6.82 13.01 -22.24
CA GLY A 297 -7.60 14.16 -22.74
C GLY A 297 -7.26 14.59 -24.17
N LYS A 298 -6.07 14.21 -24.67
CA LYS A 298 -5.66 14.48 -26.06
C LYS A 298 -6.49 13.70 -27.08
N SER A 299 -6.94 12.48 -26.75
CA SER A 299 -7.82 11.73 -27.64
C SER A 299 -9.17 12.40 -27.78
N ILE A 300 -9.71 13.02 -26.74
CA ILE A 300 -10.96 13.79 -26.82
C ILE A 300 -10.77 14.99 -27.76
N VAL A 301 -9.72 15.78 -27.56
CA VAL A 301 -9.39 16.92 -28.43
C VAL A 301 -9.23 16.49 -29.88
N SER A 302 -8.49 15.41 -30.12
CA SER A 302 -8.26 14.89 -31.46
C SER A 302 -9.53 14.35 -32.12
N THR A 303 -10.43 13.72 -31.35
CA THR A 303 -11.75 13.29 -31.85
C THR A 303 -12.64 14.49 -32.19
N ILE A 304 -12.59 15.56 -31.38
CA ILE A 304 -13.28 16.82 -31.72
C ILE A 304 -12.75 17.39 -33.03
N LEU A 305 -11.42 17.40 -33.23
CA LEU A 305 -10.80 17.84 -34.47
C LEU A 305 -11.20 16.99 -35.67
N GLU A 306 -11.30 15.68 -35.50
CA GLU A 306 -11.79 14.77 -36.55
C GLU A 306 -13.26 15.06 -36.90
N LEU A 307 -14.11 15.31 -35.90
CA LEU A 307 -15.50 15.71 -36.14
C LEU A 307 -15.62 17.09 -36.81
N VAL A 308 -14.71 18.01 -36.53
CA VAL A 308 -14.63 19.30 -37.22
C VAL A 308 -14.18 19.10 -38.68
N ARG A 309 -13.15 18.28 -38.92
CA ARG A 309 -12.71 17.92 -40.27
C ARG A 309 -13.84 17.31 -41.13
N ARG A 310 -14.68 16.47 -40.52
CA ARG A 310 -15.86 15.86 -41.14
C ARG A 310 -17.08 16.81 -41.21
N LYS A 311 -16.96 18.04 -40.75
CA LYS A 311 -18.01 19.08 -40.72
C LYS A 311 -19.23 18.72 -39.86
N VAL A 312 -19.09 17.76 -38.95
CA VAL A 312 -20.12 17.43 -37.92
C VAL A 312 -20.16 18.51 -36.86
N LEU A 313 -18.96 18.93 -36.42
CA LEU A 313 -18.77 20.08 -35.53
C LEU A 313 -18.14 21.23 -36.32
N ARG A 314 -18.26 22.45 -35.82
CA ARG A 314 -17.47 23.60 -36.27
C ARG A 314 -17.04 24.42 -35.07
N ILE A 315 -15.93 25.16 -35.23
CA ILE A 315 -15.43 26.08 -34.24
C ILE A 315 -15.69 27.52 -34.76
N GLU A 316 -16.46 28.31 -34.00
CA GLU A 316 -16.71 29.72 -34.27
C GLU A 316 -15.77 30.56 -33.39
N PHE A 317 -15.09 31.51 -33.98
CA PHE A 317 -14.26 32.49 -33.29
C PHE A 317 -14.97 33.85 -33.27
N ILE A 318 -15.11 34.44 -32.07
CA ILE A 318 -15.71 35.75 -31.87
C ILE A 318 -14.68 36.63 -31.18
N LYS A 319 -14.11 37.59 -31.94
CA LYS A 319 -13.16 38.55 -31.41
C LYS A 319 -13.86 39.45 -30.38
N ASN A 320 -13.26 39.60 -29.19
CA ASN A 320 -13.84 40.38 -28.09
C ASN A 320 -15.28 39.93 -27.68
N GLY A 321 -15.62 38.66 -27.93
CA GLY A 321 -16.98 38.15 -27.70
C GLY A 321 -17.38 38.11 -26.23
N LYS A 322 -16.45 38.05 -25.32
CA LYS A 322 -16.69 37.98 -23.87
C LYS A 322 -16.29 39.29 -23.20
N LYS A 323 -17.27 40.03 -22.68
CA LYS A 323 -17.01 41.23 -21.87
C LYS A 323 -16.94 40.84 -20.41
N THR A 324 -15.80 41.14 -19.78
CA THR A 324 -15.62 41.11 -18.33
C THR A 324 -15.53 42.52 -17.82
N PHE A 325 -15.71 42.76 -16.50
CA PHE A 325 -15.75 44.10 -15.89
C PHE A 325 -14.49 44.97 -16.23
N LEU A 326 -13.35 44.32 -16.50
CA LEU A 326 -12.06 45.00 -16.73
C LEU A 326 -11.41 44.71 -18.08
N SER A 327 -11.94 43.80 -18.92
CA SER A 327 -11.33 43.42 -20.19
C SER A 327 -12.31 42.72 -21.12
N THR A 328 -11.99 42.74 -22.41
CA THR A 328 -12.64 41.91 -23.43
C THR A 328 -11.73 40.72 -23.75
N LYS A 329 -12.30 39.55 -23.90
CA LYS A 329 -11.57 38.33 -24.30
C LYS A 329 -12.18 37.73 -25.55
N ASP A 330 -11.33 37.11 -26.35
CA ASP A 330 -11.76 36.32 -27.49
C ASP A 330 -12.53 35.09 -27.02
N GLN A 331 -13.60 34.77 -27.73
CA GLN A 331 -14.46 33.63 -27.41
C GLN A 331 -14.40 32.57 -28.51
N TYR A 332 -14.29 31.31 -28.09
CA TYR A 332 -14.31 30.16 -28.97
C TYR A 332 -15.53 29.31 -28.65
N LEU A 333 -16.38 29.06 -29.65
CA LEU A 333 -17.58 28.25 -29.52
C LEU A 333 -17.43 26.99 -30.35
N LEU A 334 -17.70 25.85 -29.72
CA LEU A 334 -17.92 24.59 -30.42
C LEU A 334 -19.40 24.51 -30.79
N VAL A 335 -19.68 24.33 -32.06
CA VAL A 335 -21.04 24.34 -32.59
C VAL A 335 -21.34 23.00 -33.24
N PHE A 336 -22.48 22.38 -32.87
CA PHE A 336 -22.99 21.21 -33.55
C PHE A 336 -23.65 21.63 -34.86
N ASN A 337 -23.10 21.14 -35.99
CA ASN A 337 -23.49 21.60 -37.32
C ASN A 337 -24.53 20.68 -37.98
N LYS A 338 -24.23 19.39 -38.03
CA LYS A 338 -25.11 18.39 -38.66
C LYS A 338 -24.91 17.01 -38.09
N GLU A 339 -25.95 16.17 -38.16
CA GLU A 339 -25.82 14.75 -37.92
C GLU A 339 -25.09 14.07 -39.08
N ASP A 340 -24.28 13.07 -38.73
CA ASP A 340 -23.59 12.20 -39.69
C ASP A 340 -23.99 10.75 -39.36
N ASN A 341 -24.63 10.06 -40.29
CA ASN A 341 -25.02 8.66 -40.12
C ASN A 341 -23.85 7.70 -39.96
N LYS A 342 -22.58 8.18 -40.16
CA LYS A 342 -21.36 7.43 -40.00
C LYS A 342 -20.66 7.65 -38.67
N LEU A 343 -21.35 8.28 -37.69
CA LEU A 343 -20.76 8.46 -36.35
C LEU A 343 -20.65 7.12 -35.64
N SER A 344 -19.44 6.85 -35.14
CA SER A 344 -19.20 5.73 -34.22
C SER A 344 -19.88 5.97 -32.87
N GLU A 345 -20.08 4.91 -32.10
CA GLU A 345 -20.67 5.04 -30.75
C GLU A 345 -19.84 5.94 -29.83
N ILE A 346 -18.52 5.86 -29.95
CA ILE A 346 -17.57 6.69 -29.18
C ILE A 346 -17.77 8.18 -29.53
N GLU A 347 -17.96 8.50 -30.80
CA GLU A 347 -18.20 9.89 -31.26
C GLU A 347 -19.57 10.39 -30.81
N LYS A 348 -20.60 9.54 -30.84
CA LYS A 348 -21.93 9.87 -30.29
C LYS A 348 -21.87 10.15 -28.79
N ASP A 349 -21.22 9.28 -28.03
CA ASP A 349 -21.02 9.46 -26.59
C ASP A 349 -20.29 10.78 -26.26
N LEU A 350 -19.32 11.18 -27.08
CA LEU A 350 -18.62 12.45 -26.90
C LEU A 350 -19.55 13.65 -27.19
N ILE A 351 -20.32 13.59 -28.27
CA ILE A 351 -21.27 14.65 -28.64
C ILE A 351 -22.33 14.79 -27.54
N ASP A 352 -22.90 13.69 -27.08
CA ASP A 352 -23.90 13.67 -26.00
C ASP A 352 -23.35 14.20 -24.67
N PHE A 353 -22.10 13.90 -24.38
CA PHE A 353 -21.42 14.45 -23.19
C PHE A 353 -21.20 15.97 -23.30
N LEU A 354 -20.80 16.46 -24.47
CA LEU A 354 -20.50 17.88 -24.67
C LEU A 354 -21.79 18.73 -24.74
N PHE A 355 -22.82 18.26 -25.42
CA PHE A 355 -24.06 19.01 -25.68
C PHE A 355 -25.25 18.59 -24.81
N VAL A 356 -25.01 18.31 -23.52
CA VAL A 356 -26.02 17.81 -22.53
C VAL A 356 -27.30 18.67 -22.46
N SER A 357 -27.21 19.99 -22.72
CA SER A 357 -28.34 20.92 -22.52
C SER A 357 -29.17 21.20 -23.77
N ARG A 358 -29.10 20.37 -24.81
CA ARG A 358 -29.73 20.63 -26.14
C ARG A 358 -29.26 21.95 -26.79
N SER A 359 -28.30 22.65 -26.20
CA SER A 359 -27.66 23.79 -26.84
C SER A 359 -26.81 23.30 -28.00
N LYS A 360 -26.99 23.86 -29.18
CA LYS A 360 -26.15 23.56 -30.34
C LYS A 360 -24.80 24.29 -30.28
N LYS A 361 -24.55 25.09 -29.26
CA LYS A 361 -23.33 25.88 -29.08
C LYS A 361 -22.81 25.71 -27.66
N LEU A 362 -21.50 25.53 -27.51
CA LEU A 362 -20.81 25.34 -26.26
C LEU A 362 -19.53 26.18 -26.23
N ASP A 363 -19.34 27.02 -25.21
CA ASP A 363 -18.11 27.81 -25.01
C ASP A 363 -16.97 26.92 -24.50
N PHE A 364 -15.76 27.13 -25.00
CA PHE A 364 -14.57 26.40 -24.53
C PHE A 364 -14.32 26.60 -23.02
N ASP A 365 -14.67 27.77 -22.46
CA ASP A 365 -14.58 28.00 -21.02
C ASP A 365 -15.61 27.18 -20.23
N GLU A 366 -16.79 26.92 -20.81
CA GLU A 366 -17.81 26.05 -20.21
C GLU A 366 -17.34 24.59 -20.14
N ILE A 367 -16.61 24.13 -21.17
CA ILE A 367 -15.98 22.79 -21.16
C ILE A 367 -15.02 22.64 -19.98
N LYS A 368 -14.25 23.69 -19.64
CA LYS A 368 -13.40 23.70 -18.44
C LYS A 368 -14.18 23.50 -17.15
N LEU A 369 -15.37 24.06 -17.10
CA LEU A 369 -16.22 24.04 -15.92
C LEU A 369 -16.98 22.72 -15.79
N LEU A 370 -17.19 21.94 -16.86
CA LEU A 370 -17.93 20.67 -16.84
C LEU A 370 -17.39 19.73 -15.76
N ASN A 371 -16.09 19.61 -15.59
CA ASN A 371 -15.49 18.77 -14.57
C ASN A 371 -15.80 19.25 -13.15
N LYS A 372 -15.90 20.56 -12.94
CA LYS A 372 -16.20 21.14 -11.62
C LYS A 372 -17.69 21.13 -11.32
N SER A 373 -18.53 21.42 -12.32
CA SER A 373 -19.99 21.51 -12.16
C SER A 373 -20.69 20.15 -12.16
N HIS A 374 -20.13 19.15 -12.86
CA HIS A 374 -20.72 17.83 -13.01
C HIS A 374 -19.69 16.69 -12.82
N PRO A 375 -19.02 16.58 -11.66
CA PRO A 375 -17.89 15.66 -11.46
C PRO A 375 -18.28 14.19 -11.69
N THR A 376 -19.47 13.78 -11.23
CA THR A 376 -19.98 12.41 -11.40
C THR A 376 -20.20 12.05 -12.86
N LYS A 377 -20.84 12.94 -13.64
CA LYS A 377 -21.07 12.71 -15.08
C LYS A 377 -19.76 12.63 -15.85
N THR A 378 -18.81 13.50 -15.51
CA THR A 378 -17.48 13.51 -16.10
C THR A 378 -16.72 12.22 -15.80
N SER A 379 -16.80 11.72 -14.57
CA SER A 379 -16.16 10.45 -14.18
C SER A 379 -16.77 9.25 -14.91
N ILE A 380 -18.11 9.18 -15.03
CA ILE A 380 -18.82 8.13 -15.76
C ILE A 380 -18.42 8.16 -17.24
N PHE A 381 -18.48 9.34 -17.88
CA PHE A 381 -18.06 9.53 -19.26
C PHE A 381 -16.62 9.07 -19.48
N TRP A 382 -15.71 9.50 -18.60
CA TRP A 382 -14.29 9.16 -18.70
C TRP A 382 -14.04 7.65 -18.58
N SER A 383 -14.69 6.98 -17.62
CA SER A 383 -14.61 5.54 -17.46
C SER A 383 -15.14 4.78 -18.69
N LYS A 384 -16.28 5.24 -19.26
CA LYS A 384 -16.85 4.70 -20.49
C LYS A 384 -15.90 4.92 -21.68
N TRP A 385 -15.33 6.13 -21.80
CA TRP A 385 -14.35 6.50 -22.83
C TRP A 385 -13.14 5.59 -22.83
N GLN A 386 -12.56 5.35 -21.64
CA GLN A 386 -11.42 4.46 -21.48
C GLN A 386 -11.76 2.99 -21.80
N LYS A 387 -12.94 2.54 -21.37
CA LYS A 387 -13.42 1.19 -21.64
C LYS A 387 -13.62 0.98 -23.14
N ASN A 388 -14.39 1.85 -23.79
CA ASN A 388 -14.70 1.77 -25.22
C ASN A 388 -13.43 1.83 -26.08
N ALA A 389 -12.40 2.58 -25.64
CA ALA A 389 -11.12 2.63 -26.32
C ALA A 389 -10.38 1.28 -26.31
N LYS A 390 -10.44 0.55 -25.19
CA LYS A 390 -9.80 -0.77 -25.06
C LYS A 390 -10.60 -1.85 -25.78
N ASP A 391 -11.90 -1.86 -25.54
CA ASP A 391 -12.82 -2.85 -26.14
C ASP A 391 -12.76 -2.74 -27.67
N GLY A 392 -12.84 -1.52 -28.22
CA GLY A 392 -12.75 -1.30 -29.65
C GLY A 392 -11.41 -1.72 -30.27
N LEU A 393 -10.27 -1.57 -29.56
CA LEU A 393 -9.01 -2.13 -30.03
C LEU A 393 -9.03 -3.67 -30.04
N ASN A 394 -9.64 -4.30 -29.04
CA ASN A 394 -9.80 -5.74 -28.99
C ASN A 394 -10.68 -6.24 -30.14
N ASP A 395 -11.83 -5.57 -30.36
CA ASP A 395 -12.79 -5.90 -31.44
C ASP A 395 -12.17 -5.75 -32.85
N LEU A 396 -11.25 -4.80 -32.99
CA LEU A 396 -10.45 -4.61 -34.21
C LEU A 396 -9.35 -5.66 -34.39
N GLY A 397 -9.15 -6.56 -33.44
CA GLY A 397 -8.14 -7.61 -33.49
C GLY A 397 -6.69 -7.12 -33.31
N PHE A 398 -6.47 -6.00 -32.61
CA PHE A 398 -5.11 -5.53 -32.31
C PHE A 398 -4.31 -6.47 -31.41
N TYR A 399 -4.99 -7.24 -30.57
CA TYR A 399 -4.39 -8.20 -29.68
C TYR A 399 -4.82 -9.62 -30.04
N GLU A 400 -3.98 -10.61 -29.73
CA GLU A 400 -4.32 -12.01 -29.90
C GLU A 400 -5.36 -12.44 -28.85
N ASP A 401 -6.47 -13.05 -29.29
CA ASP A 401 -7.58 -13.49 -28.42
C ASP A 401 -7.13 -14.43 -27.30
N GLU A 402 -6.18 -15.31 -27.58
CA GLU A 402 -5.64 -16.22 -26.58
C GLU A 402 -4.95 -15.46 -25.45
N SER A 403 -4.15 -14.45 -25.78
CA SER A 403 -3.45 -13.62 -24.80
C SER A 403 -4.43 -12.82 -23.92
N LEU A 404 -5.52 -12.32 -24.50
CA LEU A 404 -6.59 -11.63 -23.76
C LEU A 404 -7.34 -12.57 -22.79
N LYS A 405 -7.62 -13.81 -23.21
CA LYS A 405 -8.21 -14.83 -22.33
C LYS A 405 -7.31 -15.13 -21.12
N PHE A 406 -5.99 -15.25 -21.34
CA PHE A 406 -5.04 -15.45 -20.24
C PHE A 406 -4.87 -14.19 -19.39
N GLN A 407 -4.94 -13.00 -19.96
CA GLN A 407 -4.99 -11.75 -19.21
C GLN A 407 -6.19 -11.73 -18.26
N ALA A 408 -7.38 -12.06 -18.73
CA ALA A 408 -8.57 -12.10 -17.88
C ALA A 408 -8.39 -13.06 -16.67
N LYS A 409 -7.81 -14.26 -16.92
CA LYS A 409 -7.49 -15.20 -15.84
C LYS A 409 -6.45 -14.63 -14.86
N ALA A 410 -5.43 -13.94 -15.36
CA ALA A 410 -4.41 -13.31 -14.51
C ALA A 410 -5.01 -12.19 -13.65
N VAL A 411 -5.93 -11.39 -14.20
CA VAL A 411 -6.63 -10.34 -13.46
C VAL A 411 -7.48 -10.94 -12.33
N VAL A 412 -8.26 -12.00 -12.61
CA VAL A 412 -9.05 -12.67 -11.58
C VAL A 412 -8.16 -13.21 -10.46
N GLU A 413 -7.04 -13.86 -10.80
CA GLU A 413 -6.10 -14.37 -9.81
C GLU A 413 -5.43 -13.23 -9.01
N THR A 414 -5.10 -12.12 -9.66
CA THR A 414 -4.56 -10.92 -8.98
C THR A 414 -5.54 -10.37 -7.95
N VAL A 415 -6.83 -10.30 -8.27
CA VAL A 415 -7.88 -9.85 -7.34
C VAL A 415 -8.00 -10.81 -6.14
N LEU A 416 -8.02 -12.12 -6.39
CA LEU A 416 -8.11 -13.13 -5.33
C LEU A 416 -6.90 -13.06 -4.38
N VAL A 417 -5.70 -12.92 -4.92
CA VAL A 417 -4.47 -12.75 -4.13
C VAL A 417 -4.49 -11.42 -3.37
N GLY A 418 -5.00 -10.36 -3.97
CA GLY A 418 -5.19 -9.07 -3.30
C GLY A 418 -6.12 -9.17 -2.09
N ILE A 419 -7.24 -9.87 -2.22
CA ILE A 419 -8.17 -10.14 -1.11
C ILE A 419 -7.48 -10.99 -0.02
N ALA A 420 -6.76 -12.05 -0.40
CA ALA A 420 -6.02 -12.89 0.55
C ALA A 420 -4.95 -12.08 1.30
N THR A 421 -4.23 -11.20 0.61
CA THR A 421 -3.24 -10.29 1.21
C THR A 421 -3.89 -9.34 2.21
N PHE A 422 -5.04 -8.75 1.85
CA PHE A 422 -5.79 -7.87 2.73
C PHE A 422 -6.26 -8.60 4.00
N ILE A 423 -6.83 -9.79 3.85
CA ILE A 423 -7.24 -10.63 5.00
C ILE A 423 -6.04 -10.96 5.90
N SER A 424 -4.87 -11.25 5.32
CA SER A 424 -3.66 -11.60 6.08
C SER A 424 -3.13 -10.45 6.95
N ILE A 425 -3.42 -9.20 6.60
CA ILE A 425 -3.05 -8.03 7.42
C ILE A 425 -3.87 -8.00 8.71
N TYR A 426 -5.15 -8.39 8.66
CA TYR A 426 -6.04 -8.38 9.83
C TYR A 426 -5.86 -9.60 10.73
N LEU A 427 -5.39 -10.72 10.20
CA LEU A 427 -5.22 -11.95 10.96
C LEU A 427 -3.75 -12.10 11.41
N ALA A 428 -3.46 -11.71 12.64
CA ALA A 428 -2.11 -11.82 13.23
C ALA A 428 -1.51 -13.24 13.14
N SER A 429 -2.36 -14.27 13.16
CA SER A 429 -1.95 -15.69 13.07
C SER A 429 -1.34 -16.07 11.70
N VAL A 430 -1.65 -15.34 10.64
CA VAL A 430 -1.16 -15.62 9.27
C VAL A 430 -0.20 -14.57 8.74
N ILE A 431 0.25 -13.65 9.58
CA ILE A 431 1.13 -12.53 9.19
C ILE A 431 2.46 -13.00 8.56
N LEU A 432 2.93 -14.19 8.93
CA LEU A 432 4.14 -14.80 8.36
C LEU A 432 4.01 -15.13 6.85
N ILE A 433 2.80 -15.27 6.33
CA ILE A 433 2.53 -15.54 4.91
C ILE A 433 2.53 -14.24 4.10
N LEU A 434 2.33 -13.09 4.74
CA LEU A 434 2.18 -11.78 4.10
C LEU A 434 3.32 -11.42 3.12
N PRO A 435 4.61 -11.58 3.45
CA PRO A 435 5.68 -11.25 2.51
C PRO A 435 5.61 -12.06 1.20
N ILE A 436 5.24 -13.35 1.31
CA ILE A 436 5.12 -14.25 0.15
C ILE A 436 3.95 -13.80 -0.74
N LEU A 437 2.81 -13.47 -0.13
CA LEU A 437 1.64 -12.95 -0.84
C LEU A 437 1.93 -11.62 -1.54
N LEU A 438 2.65 -10.70 -0.90
CA LEU A 438 3.01 -9.42 -1.50
C LEU A 438 3.92 -9.59 -2.73
N ILE A 439 4.92 -10.45 -2.65
CA ILE A 439 5.79 -10.77 -3.79
C ILE A 439 4.98 -11.37 -4.94
N TYR A 440 4.10 -12.32 -4.62
CA TYR A 440 3.25 -12.97 -5.64
C TYR A 440 2.23 -11.99 -6.24
N LEU A 441 1.60 -11.16 -5.42
CA LEU A 441 0.66 -10.11 -5.87
C LEU A 441 1.34 -9.14 -6.84
N PHE A 442 2.53 -8.66 -6.49
CA PHE A 442 3.31 -7.80 -7.37
C PHE A 442 3.61 -8.46 -8.72
N PHE A 443 4.05 -9.73 -8.69
CA PHE A 443 4.29 -10.51 -9.90
C PHE A 443 3.03 -10.65 -10.75
N MET A 444 1.88 -10.97 -10.15
CA MET A 444 0.60 -11.13 -10.85
C MET A 444 0.09 -9.82 -11.46
N ILE A 445 0.32 -8.68 -10.81
CA ILE A 445 0.04 -7.36 -11.38
C ILE A 445 0.85 -7.15 -12.67
N LEU A 446 2.14 -7.50 -12.66
CA LEU A 446 2.98 -7.39 -13.86
C LEU A 446 2.48 -8.31 -14.98
N ILE A 447 2.17 -9.56 -14.67
CA ILE A 447 1.60 -10.51 -15.65
C ILE A 447 0.29 -9.96 -16.24
N SER A 448 -0.62 -9.44 -15.41
CA SER A 448 -1.89 -8.87 -15.87
C SER A 448 -1.72 -7.69 -16.82
N ILE A 449 -0.65 -6.90 -16.66
CA ILE A 449 -0.35 -5.74 -17.51
C ILE A 449 0.33 -6.16 -18.82
N TYR A 450 1.27 -7.12 -18.77
CA TYR A 450 2.12 -7.48 -19.90
C TYR A 450 1.65 -8.73 -20.66
N MET A 451 0.51 -9.32 -20.26
CA MET A 451 -0.03 -10.52 -20.90
C MET A 451 -0.63 -10.28 -22.30
N PRO A 452 -1.29 -9.13 -22.61
CA PRO A 452 -1.81 -8.91 -23.96
C PRO A 452 -0.70 -8.83 -24.98
N LYS A 453 -0.67 -9.78 -25.93
CA LYS A 453 0.26 -9.83 -27.06
C LYS A 453 -0.40 -9.20 -28.28
N LYS A 454 0.33 -8.36 -28.99
CA LYS A 454 -0.15 -7.78 -30.24
C LYS A 454 -0.27 -8.87 -31.31
N SER A 455 -1.36 -8.82 -32.09
CA SER A 455 -1.48 -9.61 -33.30
C SER A 455 -0.46 -9.15 -34.37
N ALA A 456 -0.26 -9.92 -35.39
CA ALA A 456 0.60 -9.54 -36.52
C ALA A 456 0.15 -8.20 -37.14
N TRP A 457 -1.16 -8.03 -37.30
CA TRP A 457 -1.75 -6.77 -37.77
C TRP A 457 -1.55 -5.64 -36.79
N GLY A 458 -1.84 -5.86 -35.49
CA GLY A 458 -1.63 -4.86 -34.43
C GLY A 458 -0.17 -4.42 -34.31
N GLY A 459 0.77 -5.34 -34.52
CA GLY A 459 2.21 -5.03 -34.59
C GLY A 459 2.55 -4.13 -35.79
N THR A 460 1.98 -4.41 -36.97
CA THR A 460 2.17 -3.62 -38.19
C THR A 460 1.58 -2.21 -38.02
N GLU A 461 0.36 -2.10 -37.51
CA GLU A 461 -0.28 -0.82 -37.19
C GLU A 461 0.58 0.01 -36.23
N MET A 462 1.01 -0.60 -35.13
CA MET A 462 1.87 0.09 -34.16
C MET A 462 3.16 0.57 -34.78
N ALA A 463 3.81 -0.24 -35.63
CA ALA A 463 5.04 0.15 -36.32
C ALA A 463 4.79 1.35 -37.25
N GLY A 464 3.69 1.31 -38.03
CA GLY A 464 3.28 2.40 -38.91
C GLY A 464 3.04 3.71 -38.18
N TRP A 465 2.29 3.67 -37.07
CA TRP A 465 2.02 4.87 -36.26
C TRP A 465 3.26 5.42 -35.56
N ILE A 466 4.20 4.56 -35.14
CA ILE A 466 5.50 5.01 -34.63
C ILE A 466 6.33 5.68 -35.73
N ALA A 467 6.35 5.11 -36.93
CA ALA A 467 7.08 5.68 -38.07
C ALA A 467 6.50 7.03 -38.51
N PHE A 468 5.17 7.16 -38.57
CA PHE A 468 4.48 8.42 -38.84
C PHE A 468 4.75 9.47 -37.75
N ARG A 469 4.69 9.06 -36.46
CA ARG A 469 5.02 9.95 -35.34
C ARG A 469 6.45 10.47 -35.42
N LYS A 470 7.41 9.60 -35.76
CA LYS A 470 8.82 9.99 -35.91
C LYS A 470 8.97 11.05 -36.99
N TRP A 471 8.43 10.78 -38.19
CA TRP A 471 8.47 11.73 -39.29
C TRP A 471 7.79 13.05 -38.91
N LEU A 472 6.58 13.03 -38.38
CA LEU A 472 5.83 14.25 -38.05
C LEU A 472 6.53 15.10 -36.97
N LYS A 473 7.24 14.45 -36.04
CA LYS A 473 8.05 15.15 -35.03
C LYS A 473 9.24 15.84 -35.69
N ASP A 474 9.99 15.13 -36.53
CA ASP A 474 11.16 15.67 -37.22
C ASP A 474 10.74 16.81 -38.17
N TYR A 475 9.65 16.63 -38.91
CA TYR A 475 9.08 17.63 -39.81
C TYR A 475 8.61 18.88 -39.08
N SER A 476 7.98 18.75 -37.92
CA SER A 476 7.52 19.89 -37.10
C SER A 476 8.67 20.79 -36.60
N VAL A 477 9.87 20.23 -36.51
CA VAL A 477 11.08 20.97 -36.10
C VAL A 477 11.79 21.60 -37.30
N THR A 478 11.95 20.83 -38.41
CA THR A 478 12.77 21.24 -39.56
C THR A 478 12.04 22.13 -40.53
N LYS A 479 10.72 21.99 -40.69
CA LYS A 479 9.87 22.80 -41.62
C LYS A 479 10.39 22.90 -43.05
N ASN A 480 11.15 21.90 -43.50
CA ASN A 480 11.94 21.99 -44.74
C ASN A 480 11.11 21.95 -46.03
N TYR A 481 9.87 21.43 -45.96
CA TYR A 481 9.03 21.28 -47.14
C TYR A 481 7.61 21.79 -46.85
N PRO A 482 7.01 22.59 -47.75
CA PRO A 482 5.61 22.99 -47.59
C PRO A 482 4.66 21.80 -47.80
N ILE A 483 3.56 21.78 -47.06
CA ILE A 483 2.51 20.78 -47.20
C ILE A 483 1.71 21.10 -48.47
N ASP A 484 1.66 20.18 -49.41
CA ASP A 484 1.02 20.34 -50.72
C ASP A 484 -0.48 20.00 -50.71
N SER A 485 -1.02 19.50 -49.61
CA SER A 485 -2.41 19.08 -49.49
C SER A 485 -3.05 19.57 -48.20
N VAL A 486 -4.17 20.28 -48.33
CA VAL A 486 -4.98 20.74 -47.19
C VAL A 486 -5.53 19.57 -46.41
N ILE A 487 -5.94 18.50 -47.11
CA ILE A 487 -6.49 17.28 -46.49
C ILE A 487 -5.42 16.61 -45.63
N LEU A 488 -4.19 16.54 -46.12
CA LEU A 488 -3.06 15.98 -45.38
C LEU A 488 -2.73 16.81 -44.12
N TRP A 489 -2.76 18.13 -44.24
CA TRP A 489 -2.56 19.03 -43.11
C TRP A 489 -3.62 18.89 -42.03
N GLU A 490 -4.91 18.74 -42.41
CA GLU A 490 -5.98 18.47 -41.47
C GLU A 490 -5.75 17.15 -40.72
N LYS A 491 -5.30 16.07 -41.41
CA LYS A 491 -4.92 14.81 -40.79
C LYS A 491 -3.73 14.98 -39.81
N TYR A 492 -2.75 15.83 -40.15
CA TYR A 492 -1.62 16.10 -39.26
C TYR A 492 -2.05 16.79 -37.98
N LEU A 493 -3.02 17.70 -38.02
CA LEU A 493 -3.59 18.33 -36.83
C LEU A 493 -4.31 17.29 -35.94
N VAL A 494 -5.15 16.48 -36.53
CA VAL A 494 -5.89 15.43 -35.82
C VAL A 494 -4.93 14.47 -35.15
N TYR A 495 -4.10 13.79 -35.91
CA TYR A 495 -3.23 12.73 -35.37
C TYR A 495 -2.03 13.27 -34.61
N GLY A 496 -1.47 14.41 -34.99
CA GLY A 496 -0.36 15.03 -34.29
C GLY A 496 -0.67 15.32 -32.82
N THR A 497 -1.92 15.68 -32.53
CA THR A 497 -2.38 15.93 -31.15
C THR A 497 -2.24 14.67 -30.27
N VAL A 498 -2.71 13.52 -30.70
CA VAL A 498 -2.59 12.24 -29.96
C VAL A 498 -1.16 11.68 -29.98
N LEU A 499 -0.41 11.93 -31.05
CA LEU A 499 1.00 11.54 -31.17
C LEU A 499 1.93 12.40 -30.30
N GLY A 500 1.41 13.47 -29.67
CA GLY A 500 2.13 14.31 -28.73
C GLY A 500 2.94 15.44 -29.37
N ILE A 501 2.64 15.78 -30.62
CA ILE A 501 3.15 16.99 -31.27
C ILE A 501 2.32 18.18 -30.79
N SER A 502 2.97 19.32 -30.50
CA SER A 502 2.22 20.48 -30.04
C SER A 502 1.36 21.05 -31.16
N VAL A 503 0.12 21.41 -30.83
CA VAL A 503 -0.80 22.05 -31.80
C VAL A 503 -0.18 23.35 -32.35
N LYS A 504 0.54 24.10 -31.51
CA LYS A 504 1.28 25.29 -31.94
C LYS A 504 2.32 24.96 -33.01
N ALA A 505 3.07 23.85 -32.86
CA ALA A 505 4.04 23.45 -33.88
C ALA A 505 3.35 23.02 -35.18
N LEU A 506 2.26 22.25 -35.08
CA LEU A 506 1.47 21.82 -36.22
C LEU A 506 0.80 22.99 -36.95
N SER A 507 0.35 24.00 -36.19
CA SER A 507 -0.28 25.20 -36.76
C SER A 507 0.70 26.13 -37.51
N GLN A 508 1.98 26.01 -37.23
CA GLN A 508 3.05 26.82 -37.88
C GLN A 508 3.68 26.12 -39.09
N LEU A 509 3.17 24.95 -39.49
CA LEU A 509 3.67 24.26 -40.67
C LEU A 509 3.43 25.09 -41.93
N PRO A 510 4.40 25.19 -42.83
CA PRO A 510 4.26 25.99 -44.05
C PRO A 510 3.21 25.35 -44.98
N ILE A 511 2.21 26.13 -45.37
CA ILE A 511 1.12 25.70 -46.26
C ILE A 511 1.16 26.55 -47.50
N LYS A 512 1.17 25.94 -48.67
CA LYS A 512 1.25 26.62 -49.97
C LYS A 512 -0.10 27.18 -50.50
N PHE A 513 -1.22 26.85 -49.84
CA PHE A 513 -2.56 27.11 -50.42
C PHE A 513 -3.32 28.19 -49.66
N SER A 514 -3.32 29.40 -50.15
CA SER A 514 -4.16 30.48 -49.59
C SER A 514 -5.58 30.56 -50.16
N LYS A 515 -5.86 29.92 -51.34
CA LYS A 515 -7.16 30.02 -52.03
C LYS A 515 -8.09 28.79 -51.92
N SER A 516 -7.63 27.67 -51.40
CA SER A 516 -8.41 26.41 -51.38
C SER A 516 -9.01 26.05 -50.02
N PHE A 517 -9.00 26.95 -49.05
CA PHE A 517 -9.52 26.71 -47.70
C PHE A 517 -11.05 26.72 -47.58
N GLU A 518 -11.78 27.29 -48.57
CA GLU A 518 -13.25 27.36 -48.55
C GLU A 518 -13.94 25.97 -48.52
N GLY A 519 -13.20 24.93 -48.92
CA GLY A 519 -13.66 23.54 -48.86
C GLY A 519 -13.25 22.74 -47.61
N SER A 520 -12.36 23.30 -46.76
CA SER A 520 -11.83 22.60 -45.60
C SER A 520 -12.85 22.52 -44.45
N GLY A 521 -12.91 21.38 -43.76
CA GLY A 521 -13.75 21.20 -42.57
C GLY A 521 -13.30 22.04 -41.39
N MET A 522 -12.01 22.41 -41.35
CA MET A 522 -11.39 23.23 -40.29
C MET A 522 -11.40 24.73 -40.56
N TYR A 523 -12.22 25.19 -41.51
CA TYR A 523 -12.36 26.61 -41.80
C TYR A 523 -13.06 27.33 -40.64
N PHE A 524 -12.42 28.40 -40.14
CA PHE A 524 -12.97 29.24 -39.07
C PHE A 524 -13.87 30.31 -39.66
N VAL A 525 -15.13 30.31 -39.28
CA VAL A 525 -16.03 31.43 -39.53
C VAL A 525 -15.71 32.52 -38.49
N GLY A 526 -14.73 33.37 -38.78
CA GLY A 526 -14.46 34.60 -38.04
C GLY A 526 -15.15 35.77 -38.72
N ASN A 527 -15.79 36.64 -37.96
CA ASN A 527 -16.38 37.91 -38.46
C ASN A 527 -15.27 38.95 -38.72
N THR A 528 -14.40 38.66 -39.69
CA THR A 528 -13.37 39.60 -40.14
C THR A 528 -13.41 39.68 -41.66
N GLY A 529 -14.17 40.62 -42.18
CA GLY A 529 -14.02 41.03 -43.58
C GLY A 529 -12.56 41.43 -43.84
N ASN A 530 -11.84 40.72 -44.72
CA ASN A 530 -10.40 40.77 -45.01
C ASN A 530 -9.48 40.10 -43.99
N GLY A 531 -9.79 38.87 -43.54
CA GLY A 531 -8.93 38.14 -42.62
C GLY A 531 -7.68 37.57 -43.26
N ASP A 532 -6.52 38.11 -42.85
CA ASP A 532 -5.24 37.45 -43.06
C ASP A 532 -5.27 36.05 -42.39
N PHE A 533 -4.92 35.01 -43.15
CA PHE A 533 -4.86 33.62 -42.75
C PHE A 533 -4.05 33.41 -41.46
N THR A 534 -2.98 34.19 -41.25
CA THR A 534 -2.11 34.13 -40.06
C THR A 534 -2.82 34.54 -38.79
N THR A 535 -3.74 35.50 -38.80
CA THR A 535 -4.50 35.91 -37.60
C THR A 535 -5.60 34.91 -37.23
N SER A 536 -6.27 34.35 -38.22
CA SER A 536 -7.26 33.26 -38.00
C SER A 536 -6.59 32.00 -37.45
N PHE A 537 -5.36 31.76 -37.86
CA PHE A 537 -4.58 30.59 -37.45
C PHE A 537 -3.96 30.71 -36.06
N ALA A 538 -3.53 31.93 -35.67
CA ALA A 538 -3.12 32.20 -34.29
C ALA A 538 -4.31 32.00 -33.31
N GLY A 539 -5.50 32.41 -33.73
CA GLY A 539 -6.75 32.14 -33.01
C GLY A 539 -7.01 30.66 -32.83
N LEU A 540 -6.82 29.84 -33.89
CA LEU A 540 -6.94 28.41 -33.86
C LEU A 540 -6.01 27.79 -32.81
N SER A 541 -4.73 28.14 -32.83
CA SER A 541 -3.74 27.62 -31.88
C SER A 541 -4.13 27.94 -30.43
N ASN A 542 -4.63 29.14 -30.17
CA ASN A 542 -5.08 29.58 -28.85
C ASN A 542 -6.36 28.82 -28.44
N GLY A 543 -7.29 28.59 -29.35
CA GLY A 543 -8.50 27.80 -29.12
C GLY A 543 -8.17 26.34 -28.77
N PHE A 544 -7.25 25.73 -29.51
CA PHE A 544 -6.81 24.36 -29.23
C PHE A 544 -6.01 24.23 -27.95
N ASN A 545 -5.19 25.20 -27.61
CA ASN A 545 -4.51 25.19 -26.32
C ASN A 545 -5.54 25.33 -25.17
N SER A 546 -6.56 26.15 -25.35
CA SER A 546 -7.67 26.27 -24.40
C SER A 546 -8.47 24.97 -24.29
N LEU A 547 -8.81 24.35 -25.42
CA LEU A 547 -9.51 23.07 -25.46
C LEU A 547 -8.67 21.95 -24.82
N SER A 548 -7.39 21.84 -25.20
CA SER A 548 -6.48 20.86 -24.60
C SER A 548 -6.32 21.07 -23.09
N GLY A 549 -6.25 22.34 -22.66
CA GLY A 549 -6.22 22.72 -21.24
C GLY A 549 -7.51 22.31 -20.50
N SER A 550 -8.67 22.40 -21.18
CA SER A 550 -9.97 22.00 -20.61
C SER A 550 -10.04 20.51 -20.31
N PHE A 551 -9.41 19.68 -21.14
CA PHE A 551 -9.37 18.22 -20.97
C PHE A 551 -8.09 17.69 -20.32
N SER A 552 -7.13 18.55 -19.97
CA SER A 552 -5.88 18.09 -19.31
C SER A 552 -6.12 17.47 -17.94
N GLY A 553 -7.19 17.85 -17.25
CA GLY A 553 -7.62 17.25 -15.98
C GLY A 553 -8.29 15.87 -16.11
N PHE A 554 -8.71 15.49 -17.33
CA PHE A 554 -9.28 14.16 -17.58
C PHE A 554 -8.16 13.12 -17.59
N GLY A 555 -8.23 12.17 -16.67
CA GLY A 555 -7.23 11.11 -16.48
C GLY A 555 -6.14 11.41 -15.44
N ALA A 556 -6.11 12.62 -14.84
CA ALA A 556 -5.22 12.95 -13.73
C ALA A 556 -5.88 12.74 -12.34
N GLN A 557 -7.20 12.60 -12.30
CA GLN A 557 -7.93 12.30 -11.07
C GLN A 557 -8.09 10.79 -10.92
N GLY A 558 -7.23 10.20 -10.10
CA GLY A 558 -7.53 8.92 -9.46
C GLY A 558 -8.78 9.14 -8.61
N ALA A 559 -9.80 8.32 -8.81
CA ALA A 559 -11.01 8.31 -8.00
C ALA A 559 -10.62 7.95 -6.56
N GLY A 560 -10.40 8.97 -5.73
CA GLY A 560 -10.29 8.89 -4.28
C GLY A 560 -11.64 9.25 -3.67
N SER A 561 -12.51 8.29 -3.47
CA SER A 561 -13.67 8.42 -2.59
C SER A 561 -13.32 7.83 -1.25
N SER A 562 -13.11 8.68 -0.25
CA SER A 562 -13.00 8.33 1.15
C SER A 562 -14.36 7.89 1.69
N GLY A 563 -14.45 6.60 2.09
CA GLY A 563 -15.51 6.11 2.95
C GLY A 563 -14.88 5.63 4.24
N GLY A 564 -15.09 6.40 5.33
CA GLY A 564 -14.68 6.02 6.67
C GLY A 564 -15.56 4.89 7.20
N PHE A 565 -14.95 3.88 7.85
CA PHE A 565 -15.63 2.96 8.74
C PHE A 565 -14.98 3.01 10.11
N SER A 566 -15.79 3.42 11.10
CA SER A 566 -15.57 3.24 12.52
C SER A 566 -16.29 1.97 12.96
N GLY A 567 -15.65 1.13 13.77
CA GLY A 567 -16.29 -0.03 14.40
C GLY A 567 -15.46 -0.58 15.51
N GLY A 568 -15.89 -0.26 16.75
CA GLY A 568 -15.32 -0.78 17.97
C GLY A 568 -15.95 -2.10 18.41
N GLY A 569 -15.37 -2.69 19.47
CA GLY A 569 -15.85 -3.83 20.29
C GLY A 569 -14.71 -4.79 20.56
N GLY A 570 -14.29 -5.04 21.73
CA GLY A 570 -14.76 -5.40 23.03
C GLY A 570 -14.40 -6.81 23.37
N GLY A 571 -13.55 -7.03 24.37
CA GLY A 571 -13.84 -7.70 25.56
C GLY A 571 -13.09 -9.00 25.91
N GLY A 572 -12.38 -8.95 27.08
CA GLY A 572 -12.21 -10.03 28.04
C GLY A 572 -10.89 -10.79 27.98
N GLY A 573 -10.14 -10.82 28.99
CA GLY A 573 -10.00 -11.10 30.34
C GLY A 573 -8.76 -11.90 30.65
N GLY A 574 -7.94 -11.43 31.58
CA GLY A 574 -7.18 -12.17 32.55
C GLY A 574 -5.73 -12.55 32.27
N GLY A 575 -4.76 -11.81 32.81
CA GLY A 575 -3.36 -12.20 32.95
C GLY A 575 -2.48 -11.00 33.24
N GLY A 576 -1.60 -11.10 34.24
CA GLY A 576 -0.83 -10.00 34.79
C GLY A 576 -0.17 -9.11 33.76
N GLY A 577 -0.33 -7.84 33.91
CA GLY A 577 0.19 -6.81 33.07
C GLY A 577 0.32 -5.52 33.83
N GLY A 578 0.74 -4.49 33.16
CA GLY A 578 0.90 -3.16 33.75
C GLY A 578 1.02 -2.11 32.69
N GLY A 579 1.06 -0.86 33.10
CA GLY A 579 1.12 0.28 32.23
C GLY A 579 1.74 1.49 32.88
N ALA A 580 1.76 2.61 32.13
CA ALA A 580 2.12 3.93 32.64
C ALA A 580 1.24 4.99 31.98
N GLY A 581 0.90 6.06 32.74
CA GLY A 581 0.04 7.09 32.24
C GLY A 581 0.25 8.49 32.81
#